data_4a48464957cf99d44fb82b9d4ccfc5b0
#
_entry.id   4a48464957cf99d44fb82b9d4ccfc5b0
#
_cell.length_a   1.000
_cell.length_b   1.000
_cell.length_c   1.000
_cell.angle_alpha   90.00
_cell.angle_beta   90.00
_cell.angle_gamma   90.00
#
_symmetry.space_group_name_H-M   'P 1'
#
loop_
_entity.id
_entity.type
_entity.pdbx_description
1 polymer ?
#
loop_
_entity_poly.entity_id
_entity_poly.type
_entity_poly.pdbx_seq_one_letter_code
_entity_poly.pdbx_strand_id
1 'polypeptide(L)'
;GPFEKWLIMGDFNSVSPVDAGKYADGRLADRLRKEEEKRPALKNLVNGEIDYSVHQRILDFGFIDSARLDKNFSEKNFGARIDFIYISSDLKSAFTGGNFIIDDFTKKYSDHRPVYMTWEK
;
A
#
# COMPACT_ATOMS: atom_id res chain seq x y z
N GLY A 1 -17.22 11.08 5.81
CA GLY A 1 -16.40 12.05 5.11
C GLY A 1 -17.12 12.63 3.89
N PRO A 2 -16.51 13.60 3.21
CA PRO A 2 -17.14 14.24 2.04
C PRO A 2 -17.19 13.33 0.80
N PHE A 3 -16.46 12.23 0.82
CA PHE A 3 -16.36 11.32 -0.31
C PHE A 3 -17.30 10.13 -0.12
N GLU A 4 -18.09 9.82 -1.15
CA GLU A 4 -19.02 8.69 -1.17
C GLU A 4 -18.79 7.86 -2.42
N LYS A 5 -18.75 6.53 -2.25
CA LYS A 5 -18.56 5.54 -3.34
C LYS A 5 -17.30 5.81 -4.17
N TRP A 6 -16.21 6.16 -3.50
CA TRP A 6 -14.92 6.43 -4.15
C TRP A 6 -13.97 5.28 -3.96
N LEU A 7 -13.22 5.02 -5.01
CA LEU A 7 -12.08 4.11 -5.02
C LEU A 7 -10.86 4.89 -5.51
N ILE A 8 -9.74 4.74 -4.80
CA ILE A 8 -8.44 5.26 -5.25
C ILE A 8 -7.52 4.05 -5.34
N MET A 9 -7.07 3.72 -6.55
CA MET A 9 -6.28 2.51 -6.74
C MET A 9 -5.12 2.73 -7.70
N GLY A 10 -4.07 1.97 -7.51
CA GLY A 10 -2.90 1.95 -8.40
C GLY A 10 -1.59 1.68 -7.67
N ASP A 11 -0.51 1.88 -8.42
CA ASP A 11 0.86 1.88 -7.90
C ASP A 11 1.19 3.29 -7.39
N PHE A 12 1.37 3.43 -6.10
CA PHE A 12 1.68 4.72 -5.47
C PHE A 12 3.19 5.00 -5.40
N ASN A 13 4.03 4.03 -5.75
CA ASN A 13 5.49 4.12 -5.60
C ASN A 13 5.93 4.63 -4.22
N SER A 14 5.11 4.40 -3.21
CA SER A 14 5.33 4.84 -1.84
C SER A 14 4.62 3.90 -0.89
N VAL A 15 5.07 3.89 0.36
CA VAL A 15 4.56 2.98 1.38
C VAL A 15 3.70 3.72 2.39
N SER A 16 2.83 2.96 3.07
CA SER A 16 1.86 3.50 4.02
C SER A 16 2.34 3.38 5.46
N PRO A 17 2.00 4.36 6.31
CA PRO A 17 2.31 4.28 7.74
C PRO A 17 1.60 3.11 8.44
N VAL A 18 0.51 2.59 7.89
CA VAL A 18 -0.15 1.41 8.45
C VAL A 18 0.72 0.16 8.41
N ASP A 19 1.71 0.13 7.52
CA ASP A 19 2.68 -0.96 7.41
C ASP A 19 4.02 -0.64 8.11
N ALA A 20 4.11 0.47 8.84
CA ALA A 20 5.37 0.93 9.44
C ALA A 20 6.03 -0.12 10.34
N GLY A 21 5.26 -0.95 11.02
CA GLY A 21 5.79 -2.03 11.85
C GLY A 21 6.63 -3.03 11.05
N LYS A 22 6.24 -3.31 9.82
CA LYS A 22 6.99 -4.15 8.90
C LYS A 22 8.38 -3.58 8.59
N TYR A 23 8.48 -2.25 8.51
CA TYR A 23 9.71 -1.56 8.10
C TYR A 23 10.59 -1.13 9.28
N ALA A 24 10.21 -1.48 10.49
CA ALA A 24 10.94 -1.08 11.71
C ALA A 24 12.32 -1.73 11.83
N ASP A 25 12.59 -2.81 11.07
CA ASP A 25 13.90 -3.47 11.06
C ASP A 25 14.99 -2.68 10.30
N GLY A 26 14.63 -1.59 9.63
CA GLY A 26 15.54 -0.70 8.91
C GLY A 26 15.93 -1.15 7.51
N ARG A 27 15.54 -2.33 7.07
CA ARG A 27 15.93 -2.86 5.75
C ARG A 27 15.42 -2.01 4.60
N LEU A 28 14.16 -1.60 4.66
CA LEU A 28 13.57 -0.75 3.61
C LEU A 28 14.25 0.62 3.60
N ALA A 29 14.44 1.25 4.74
CA ALA A 29 15.09 2.54 4.84
C ALA A 29 16.52 2.50 4.25
N ASP A 30 17.29 1.45 4.54
CA ASP A 30 18.63 1.27 4.00
C ASP A 30 18.61 1.12 2.47
N ARG A 31 17.66 0.35 1.94
CA ARG A 31 17.50 0.18 0.50
C ARG A 31 17.16 1.51 -0.17
N LEU A 32 16.25 2.27 0.41
CA LEU A 32 15.83 3.57 -0.13
C LEU A 32 16.98 4.59 -0.11
N ARG A 33 17.82 4.59 0.93
CA ARG A 33 19.04 5.44 0.96
C ARG A 33 20.00 5.11 -0.18
N LYS A 34 20.24 3.82 -0.42
CA LYS A 34 21.11 3.36 -1.51
C LYS A 34 20.54 3.73 -2.89
N GLU A 35 19.23 3.60 -3.07
CA GLU A 35 18.57 4.00 -4.29
C GLU A 35 18.66 5.51 -4.53
N GLU A 36 18.48 6.32 -3.50
CA GLU A 36 18.57 7.77 -3.57
C GLU A 36 19.99 8.24 -3.89
N GLU A 37 21.02 7.57 -3.36
CA GLU A 37 22.42 7.83 -3.73
C GLU A 37 22.67 7.66 -5.23
N LYS A 38 22.07 6.63 -5.84
CA LYS A 38 22.20 6.34 -7.27
C LYS A 38 21.31 7.23 -8.13
N ARG A 39 20.16 7.63 -7.61
CA ARG A 39 19.12 8.40 -8.30
C ARG A 39 18.59 9.49 -7.38
N PRO A 40 19.28 10.63 -7.27
CA PRO A 40 18.89 11.70 -6.32
C PRO A 40 17.49 12.28 -6.56
N ALA A 41 16.91 12.06 -7.75
CA ALA A 41 15.54 12.49 -8.05
C ALA A 41 14.48 11.65 -7.32
N LEU A 42 14.80 10.45 -6.88
CA LEU A 42 13.91 9.62 -6.06
C LEU A 42 13.88 10.17 -4.63
N LYS A 43 12.71 10.59 -4.18
CA LYS A 43 12.53 11.23 -2.87
C LYS A 43 11.60 10.40 -2.00
N ASN A 44 12.07 9.22 -1.59
CA ASN A 44 11.31 8.31 -0.73
C ASN A 44 11.66 8.47 0.76
N LEU A 45 12.58 9.38 1.06
CA LEU A 45 12.99 9.70 2.42
C LEU A 45 12.78 11.18 2.73
N VAL A 46 12.42 11.46 3.96
CA VAL A 46 12.34 12.81 4.51
C VAL A 46 13.16 12.82 5.80
N ASN A 47 14.15 13.72 5.90
CA ASN A 47 15.08 13.78 7.03
C ASN A 47 15.72 12.42 7.35
N GLY A 48 16.06 11.62 6.31
CA GLY A 48 16.67 10.31 6.47
C GLY A 48 15.73 9.17 6.85
N GLU A 49 14.44 9.46 7.01
CA GLU A 49 13.40 8.48 7.36
C GLU A 49 12.45 8.24 6.21
N ILE A 50 11.78 7.08 6.19
CA ILE A 50 10.77 6.76 5.18
C ILE A 50 9.68 7.83 5.15
N ASP A 51 9.35 8.32 3.95
CA ASP A 51 8.29 9.30 3.75
C ASP A 51 6.94 8.60 3.61
N TYR A 52 6.07 8.75 4.60
CA TYR A 52 4.71 8.23 4.61
C TYR A 52 3.66 9.28 4.23
N SER A 53 4.07 10.48 3.83
CA SER A 53 3.17 11.63 3.75
C SER A 53 2.03 11.47 2.74
N VAL A 54 2.26 10.79 1.61
CA VAL A 54 1.22 10.57 0.59
C VAL A 54 0.07 9.74 1.17
N HIS A 55 0.40 8.60 1.75
CA HIS A 55 -0.61 7.71 2.31
C HIS A 55 -1.25 8.29 3.58
N GLN A 56 -0.46 8.96 4.41
CA GLN A 56 -1.00 9.62 5.59
C GLN A 56 -2.10 10.63 5.20
N ARG A 57 -1.88 11.37 4.12
CA ARG A 57 -2.87 12.34 3.64
C ARG A 57 -4.15 11.66 3.16
N ILE A 58 -4.04 10.54 2.46
CA ILE A 58 -5.20 9.76 2.02
C ILE A 58 -5.99 9.24 3.22
N LEU A 59 -5.29 8.71 4.21
CA LEU A 59 -5.91 8.21 5.45
C LEU A 59 -6.59 9.34 6.24
N ASP A 60 -5.98 10.52 6.30
CA ASP A 60 -6.52 11.67 7.00
C ASP A 60 -7.84 12.18 6.38
N PHE A 61 -8.04 11.96 5.08
CA PHE A 61 -9.32 12.23 4.42
C PHE A 61 -10.40 11.20 4.75
N GLY A 62 -10.06 10.14 5.48
CA GLY A 62 -11.01 9.11 5.91
C GLY A 62 -11.09 7.90 4.98
N PHE A 63 -10.22 7.78 3.99
CA PHE A 63 -10.13 6.59 3.14
C PHE A 63 -9.58 5.40 3.93
N ILE A 64 -10.04 4.21 3.56
CA ILE A 64 -9.67 2.96 4.21
C ILE A 64 -8.84 2.13 3.25
N ASP A 65 -7.73 1.60 3.73
CA ASP A 65 -6.90 0.63 3.02
C ASP A 65 -7.63 -0.71 2.98
N SER A 66 -8.16 -1.07 1.81
CA SER A 66 -9.04 -2.23 1.68
C SER A 66 -8.37 -3.56 2.00
N ALA A 67 -7.08 -3.71 1.70
CA ALA A 67 -6.36 -4.96 1.99
C ALA A 67 -6.33 -5.24 3.50
N ARG A 68 -6.28 -4.22 4.33
CA ARG A 68 -6.29 -4.35 5.79
C ARG A 68 -7.63 -4.82 6.35
N LEU A 69 -8.70 -4.77 5.56
CA LEU A 69 -10.02 -5.30 5.95
C LEU A 69 -10.12 -6.81 5.72
N ASP A 70 -9.24 -7.38 4.91
CA ASP A 70 -9.26 -8.81 4.61
C ASP A 70 -8.64 -9.61 5.77
N LYS A 71 -9.37 -10.64 6.21
CA LYS A 71 -8.91 -11.51 7.31
C LYS A 71 -7.63 -12.30 6.99
N ASN A 72 -7.34 -12.46 5.71
CA ASN A 72 -6.16 -13.18 5.25
C ASN A 72 -4.98 -12.25 4.94
N PHE A 73 -5.11 -10.95 5.23
CA PHE A 73 -4.00 -10.01 5.05
C PHE A 73 -2.80 -10.44 5.89
N SER A 74 -1.63 -10.48 5.26
CA SER A 74 -0.38 -10.79 5.97
C SER A 74 0.77 -9.93 5.43
N GLU A 75 1.45 -9.26 6.33
CA GLU A 75 2.66 -8.50 6.03
C GLU A 75 3.80 -9.35 5.50
N LYS A 76 3.74 -10.67 5.72
CA LYS A 76 4.74 -11.62 5.22
C LYS A 76 4.70 -11.80 3.71
N ASN A 77 3.59 -11.40 3.06
CA ASN A 77 3.38 -11.60 1.63
C ASN A 77 4.06 -10.55 0.75
N PHE A 78 4.66 -9.53 1.32
CA PHE A 78 5.30 -8.46 0.55
C PHE A 78 6.56 -7.93 1.25
N GLY A 79 7.48 -7.36 0.45
CA GLY A 79 8.65 -6.63 0.97
C GLY A 79 8.26 -5.19 1.29
N ALA A 80 8.00 -4.39 0.25
CA ALA A 80 7.43 -3.05 0.36
C ALA A 80 6.11 -3.04 -0.39
N ARG A 81 5.02 -2.73 0.30
CA ARG A 81 3.70 -2.65 -0.33
C ARG A 81 3.50 -1.25 -0.91
N ILE A 82 3.36 -1.18 -2.22
CA ILE A 82 3.22 0.08 -2.97
C ILE A 82 1.97 0.13 -3.84
N ASP A 83 1.26 -1.00 -3.98
CA ASP A 83 0.03 -1.11 -4.74
C ASP A 83 -1.15 -1.18 -3.78
N PHE A 84 -2.11 -0.28 -3.94
CA PHE A 84 -3.20 -0.09 -2.99
C PHE A 84 -4.54 0.06 -3.68
N ILE A 85 -5.59 -0.36 -2.99
CA ILE A 85 -6.96 0.02 -3.26
C ILE A 85 -7.51 0.65 -1.98
N TYR A 86 -7.71 1.96 -2.02
CA TYR A 86 -8.37 2.70 -0.95
C TYR A 86 -9.84 2.86 -1.27
N ILE A 87 -10.69 2.77 -0.27
CA ILE A 87 -12.14 2.96 -0.40
C ILE A 87 -12.62 4.07 0.52
N SER A 88 -13.65 4.78 0.10
CA SER A 88 -14.35 5.70 1.00
C SER A 88 -15.05 4.91 2.11
N SER A 89 -15.21 5.52 3.28
CA SER A 89 -15.68 4.84 4.48
C SER A 89 -17.08 4.22 4.35
N ASP A 90 -17.94 4.81 3.51
CA ASP A 90 -19.29 4.28 3.24
C ASP A 90 -19.28 2.91 2.53
N LEU A 91 -18.18 2.56 1.83
CA LEU A 91 -18.04 1.28 1.16
C LEU A 91 -17.54 0.15 2.07
N LYS A 92 -17.16 0.46 3.30
CA LYS A 92 -16.64 -0.55 4.22
C LYS A 92 -17.63 -1.69 4.46
N SER A 93 -18.91 -1.38 4.62
CA SER A 93 -19.95 -2.39 4.84
C SER A 93 -20.23 -3.26 3.61
N ALA A 94 -19.89 -2.79 2.42
CA ALA A 94 -20.03 -3.53 1.18
C ALA A 94 -18.82 -4.43 0.86
N PHE A 95 -17.70 -4.24 1.54
CA PHE A 95 -16.47 -5.00 1.32
C PHE A 95 -16.68 -6.48 1.67
N THR A 96 -16.32 -7.38 0.75
CA THR A 96 -16.46 -8.83 0.94
C THR A 96 -15.11 -9.57 0.96
N GLY A 97 -14.07 -8.99 0.38
CA GLY A 97 -12.73 -9.56 0.40
C GLY A 97 -11.77 -8.79 -0.48
N GLY A 98 -10.49 -9.03 -0.32
CA GLY A 98 -9.47 -8.43 -1.17
C GLY A 98 -8.07 -8.55 -0.59
N ASN A 99 -7.14 -8.98 -1.43
CA ASN A 99 -5.77 -9.21 -1.04
C ASN A 99 -4.90 -9.19 -2.30
N PHE A 100 -3.72 -9.77 -2.23
CA PHE A 100 -2.80 -9.93 -3.34
C PHE A 100 -2.99 -11.30 -4.00
N ILE A 101 -2.79 -11.36 -5.32
CA ILE A 101 -2.71 -12.62 -6.05
C ILE A 101 -1.24 -13.01 -6.11
N ILE A 102 -0.87 -14.07 -5.39
CA ILE A 102 0.50 -14.55 -5.29
C ILE A 102 0.51 -16.00 -5.79
N ASP A 103 0.91 -16.20 -7.05
CA ASP A 103 1.02 -17.50 -7.67
C ASP A 103 2.22 -17.53 -8.64
N ASP A 104 2.47 -18.70 -9.24
CA ASP A 104 3.61 -18.87 -10.14
C ASP A 104 3.50 -17.99 -11.38
N PHE A 105 2.28 -17.81 -11.89
CA PHE A 105 2.05 -16.95 -13.06
C PHE A 105 2.40 -15.50 -12.76
N THR A 106 1.89 -14.94 -11.66
CA THR A 106 2.14 -13.54 -11.30
C THR A 106 3.60 -13.30 -10.97
N LYS A 107 4.27 -14.26 -10.32
CA LYS A 107 5.71 -14.16 -10.03
C LYS A 107 6.56 -14.16 -11.29
N LYS A 108 6.14 -14.91 -12.32
CA LYS A 108 6.89 -15.05 -13.57
C LYS A 108 6.73 -13.83 -14.50
N TYR A 109 5.53 -13.25 -14.58
CA TYR A 109 5.19 -12.27 -15.60
C TYR A 109 5.07 -10.84 -15.11
N SER A 110 5.23 -10.59 -13.81
CA SER A 110 5.23 -9.24 -13.24
C SER A 110 6.16 -9.15 -12.04
N ASP A 111 6.78 -8.00 -11.86
CA ASP A 111 7.50 -7.64 -10.65
C ASP A 111 6.55 -7.12 -9.55
N HIS A 112 5.29 -6.87 -9.90
CA HIS A 112 4.22 -6.56 -8.96
C HIS A 112 3.30 -7.74 -8.75
N ARG A 113 2.69 -7.84 -7.56
CA ARG A 113 1.60 -8.77 -7.29
C ARG A 113 0.29 -8.04 -7.46
N PRO A 114 -0.64 -8.53 -8.30
CA PRO A 114 -1.94 -7.89 -8.44
C PRO A 114 -2.65 -7.77 -7.10
N VAL A 115 -3.27 -6.63 -6.86
CA VAL A 115 -4.15 -6.41 -5.72
C VAL A 115 -5.59 -6.38 -6.23
N TYR A 116 -6.50 -7.00 -5.49
CA TYR A 116 -7.91 -7.05 -5.86
C TYR A 116 -8.81 -6.76 -4.66
N MET A 117 -10.04 -6.39 -4.95
CA MET A 117 -11.08 -6.18 -3.95
C MET A 117 -12.42 -6.62 -4.53
N THR A 118 -13.25 -7.22 -3.68
CA THR A 118 -14.63 -7.56 -4.02
C THR A 118 -15.61 -6.89 -3.06
N TRP A 119 -16.79 -6.58 -3.56
CA TRP A 119 -17.85 -5.98 -2.75
C TRP A 119 -19.22 -6.43 -3.22
N GLU A 120 -20.21 -6.30 -2.34
CA GLU A 120 -21.61 -6.51 -2.66
C GLU A 120 -22.35 -5.18 -2.75
N LYS A 121 -23.26 -5.09 -3.71
CA LYS A 121 -24.13 -3.92 -3.85
C LYS A 121 -25.19 -3.88 -2.76
#